data_923cfce9f398e2eed48d158d32aa9693
#
_entry.id   923cfce9f398e2eed48d158d32aa9693
#
_cell.length_a   1.000
_cell.length_b   1.000
_cell.length_c   1.000
_cell.angle_alpha   90.00
_cell.angle_beta   90.00
_cell.angle_gamma   90.00
#
_symmetry.space_group_name_H-M   'P 1'
#
loop_
_entity.id
_entity.type
_entity.pdbx_description
1 polymer ?
#
loop_
_entity_poly.entity_id
_entity_poly.type
_entity_poly.pdbx_seq_one_letter_code
_entity_poly.pdbx_strand_id
1 'polypeptide(L)'
;MQLLIAVINQEEKLDEILSGFIELGVTGATLIGSEGMGRFLSADVPIFAGLTDLASRSRPRNYTLFSVIREDSKVDRVIDFLRKVCGNLEDPATGIVFTVPVTRVVGLSPELGTQE
;
A
#
# COMPACT_ATOMS: atom_id res chain seq x y z
N MET A 1 8.58 16.01 -2.48
CA MET A 1 7.26 15.52 -2.05
C MET A 1 6.75 14.48 -3.03
N GLN A 2 6.37 13.35 -2.52
CA GLN A 2 5.92 12.23 -3.33
C GLN A 2 4.67 11.58 -2.74
N LEU A 3 3.82 11.06 -3.61
CA LEU A 3 2.73 10.18 -3.21
C LEU A 3 3.24 8.74 -3.31
N LEU A 4 3.29 8.07 -2.18
CA LEU A 4 3.62 6.65 -2.14
C LEU A 4 2.34 5.86 -2.20
N ILE A 5 2.32 4.88 -3.09
CA ILE A 5 1.19 3.97 -3.26
C ILE A 5 1.72 2.56 -3.05
N ALA A 6 1.11 1.84 -2.10
CA ALA A 6 1.51 0.47 -1.81
C ALA A 6 0.28 -0.42 -1.86
N VAL A 7 0.35 -1.47 -2.67
CA VAL A 7 -0.69 -2.49 -2.71
C VAL A 7 -0.19 -3.68 -1.91
N ILE A 8 -0.90 -4.00 -0.83
CA ILE A 8 -0.48 -4.97 0.17
C ILE A 8 -1.43 -6.15 0.11
N ASN A 9 -0.88 -7.33 -0.17
CA ASN A 9 -1.66 -8.56 -0.28
C ASN A 9 -1.79 -9.31 1.05
N GLN A 10 -1.01 -8.93 2.05
CA GLN A 10 -0.95 -9.59 3.35
C GLN A 10 -1.69 -8.76 4.39
N GLU A 11 -2.98 -9.03 4.56
CA GLU A 11 -3.82 -8.30 5.51
C GLU A 11 -3.23 -8.35 6.92
N GLU A 12 -2.65 -9.46 7.31
CA GLU A 12 -2.08 -9.66 8.65
C GLU A 12 -0.88 -8.75 8.93
N LYS A 13 -0.32 -8.11 7.90
CA LYS A 13 0.80 -7.20 8.05
C LYS A 13 0.40 -5.74 8.23
N LEU A 14 -0.88 -5.42 8.08
CA LEU A 14 -1.31 -4.02 8.08
C LEU A 14 -1.00 -3.29 9.38
N ASP A 15 -1.24 -3.92 10.53
CA ASP A 15 -0.96 -3.29 11.82
C ASP A 15 0.53 -2.97 11.96
N GLU A 16 1.38 -3.90 11.58
CA GLU A 16 2.82 -3.71 11.61
C GLU A 16 3.26 -2.60 10.67
N ILE A 17 2.66 -2.54 9.48
CA ILE A 17 2.97 -1.51 8.49
C ILE A 17 2.59 -0.13 9.02
N LEU A 18 1.39 0.02 9.54
CA LEU A 18 0.93 1.31 10.05
C LEU A 18 1.76 1.76 11.25
N SER A 19 2.09 0.84 12.15
CA SER A 19 2.96 1.15 13.29
C SER A 19 4.34 1.60 12.85
N GLY A 20 4.90 0.93 11.84
CA GLY A 20 6.19 1.30 11.30
C GLY A 20 6.19 2.66 10.61
N PHE A 21 5.10 2.99 9.94
CA PHE A 21 4.96 4.32 9.33
C PHE A 21 5.03 5.41 10.40
N ILE A 22 4.35 5.20 11.52
CA ILE A 22 4.38 6.16 12.62
C ILE A 22 5.80 6.28 13.17
N GLU A 23 6.49 5.17 13.36
CA GLU A 23 7.88 5.18 13.85
C GLU A 23 8.82 5.91 12.90
N LEU A 24 8.55 5.85 11.60
CA LEU A 24 9.33 6.57 10.59
C LEU A 24 8.93 8.04 10.47
N GLY A 25 7.92 8.47 11.23
CA GLY A 25 7.46 9.85 11.20
C GLY A 25 6.37 10.13 10.18
N VAL A 26 5.86 9.11 9.51
CA VAL A 26 4.76 9.26 8.55
C VAL A 26 3.45 9.02 9.27
N THR A 27 2.65 10.06 9.43
CA THR A 27 1.41 9.99 10.21
C THR A 27 0.15 10.02 9.37
N GLY A 28 0.27 10.29 8.09
CA GLY A 28 -0.88 10.37 7.18
C GLY A 28 -0.86 9.25 6.16
N ALA A 29 -1.84 8.37 6.25
CA ALA A 29 -2.02 7.32 5.26
C ALA A 29 -3.50 6.99 5.15
N THR A 30 -3.93 6.64 3.94
CA THR A 30 -5.29 6.22 3.67
C THR A 30 -5.26 4.79 3.13
N LEU A 31 -6.09 3.93 3.71
CA LEU A 31 -6.22 2.54 3.26
C LEU A 31 -7.54 2.34 2.54
N ILE A 32 -7.49 1.65 1.43
CA ILE A 32 -8.67 1.28 0.66
C ILE A 32 -8.61 -0.21 0.40
N GLY A 33 -9.72 -0.91 0.65
CA GLY A 33 -9.84 -2.30 0.25
C GLY A 33 -9.93 -2.38 -1.26
N SER A 34 -9.17 -3.29 -1.87
CA SER A 34 -9.05 -3.37 -3.31
C SER A 34 -8.94 -4.81 -3.80
N GLU A 35 -9.12 -4.99 -5.11
CA GLU A 35 -9.00 -6.29 -5.76
C GLU A 35 -8.01 -6.17 -6.91
N GLY A 36 -7.06 -7.09 -6.96
CA GLY A 36 -6.08 -7.11 -8.04
C GLY A 36 -6.56 -7.95 -9.21
N MET A 37 -6.14 -7.53 -10.40
CA MET A 37 -6.48 -8.27 -11.63
C MET A 37 -5.96 -9.71 -11.60
N GLY A 38 -4.77 -9.92 -11.03
CA GLY A 38 -4.17 -11.24 -10.95
C GLY A 38 -5.05 -12.26 -10.25
N ARG A 39 -5.89 -11.81 -9.36
CA ARG A 39 -6.82 -12.66 -8.64
C ARG A 39 -7.87 -13.27 -9.58
N PHE A 40 -8.35 -12.49 -10.54
CA PHE A 40 -9.29 -12.98 -11.54
C PHE A 40 -8.59 -13.92 -12.51
N LEU A 41 -7.36 -13.61 -12.89
CA LEU A 41 -6.61 -14.37 -13.87
C LEU A 41 -6.06 -15.67 -13.32
N SER A 42 -5.71 -15.71 -12.04
CA SER A 42 -5.11 -16.89 -11.42
C SER A 42 -6.10 -18.01 -11.11
N ALA A 43 -7.39 -17.74 -11.23
CA ALA A 43 -8.41 -18.68 -10.85
C ALA A 43 -8.65 -19.79 -11.88
N ASP A 44 -8.00 -19.77 -13.02
CA ASP A 44 -8.20 -20.75 -14.10
C ASP A 44 -9.67 -20.99 -14.39
N VAL A 45 -10.49 -19.98 -14.19
CA VAL A 45 -11.94 -20.08 -14.21
C VAL A 45 -12.47 -19.15 -15.27
N PRO A 46 -13.56 -19.52 -15.94
CA PRO A 46 -14.25 -18.62 -16.83
C PRO A 46 -14.59 -17.30 -16.12
N ILE A 47 -14.68 -16.23 -16.89
CA ILE A 47 -14.98 -14.90 -16.36
C ILE A 47 -16.21 -14.92 -15.45
N PHE A 48 -17.22 -15.73 -15.79
CA PHE A 48 -18.43 -15.85 -14.99
C PHE A 48 -18.16 -16.43 -13.60
N ALA A 49 -17.28 -17.42 -13.50
CA ALA A 49 -16.92 -18.00 -12.22
C ALA A 49 -16.17 -16.98 -11.37
N GLY A 50 -15.33 -16.16 -11.99
CA GLY A 50 -14.66 -15.08 -11.29
C GLY A 50 -15.65 -14.05 -10.74
N LEU A 51 -16.64 -13.70 -11.50
CA LEU A 51 -17.68 -12.78 -11.04
C LEU A 51 -18.56 -13.39 -9.95
N THR A 52 -18.88 -14.66 -10.09
CA THR A 52 -19.63 -15.38 -9.05
C THR A 52 -18.85 -15.43 -7.75
N ASP A 53 -17.57 -15.74 -7.85
CA ASP A 53 -16.68 -15.77 -6.73
C ASP A 53 -16.59 -14.41 -6.05
N LEU A 54 -16.48 -13.34 -6.84
CA LEU A 54 -16.47 -11.98 -6.33
C LEU A 54 -17.78 -11.65 -5.61
N ALA A 55 -18.90 -12.02 -6.18
CA ALA A 55 -20.21 -11.78 -5.57
C ALA A 55 -20.39 -12.52 -4.26
N SER A 56 -19.80 -13.70 -4.13
CA SER A 56 -19.88 -14.50 -2.91
C SER A 56 -18.92 -14.04 -1.82
N ARG A 57 -18.01 -13.14 -2.14
CA ARG A 57 -17.01 -12.65 -1.21
C ARG A 57 -17.39 -11.31 -0.66
N SER A 58 -17.32 -11.18 0.64
CA SER A 58 -17.59 -9.92 1.32
C SER A 58 -16.33 -9.14 1.64
N ARG A 59 -15.13 -9.66 1.31
CA ARG A 59 -13.85 -9.04 1.69
C ARG A 59 -12.97 -8.76 0.49
N PRO A 60 -12.33 -7.57 0.46
CA PRO A 60 -11.27 -7.32 -0.51
C PRO A 60 -10.08 -8.25 -0.24
N ARG A 61 -9.30 -8.54 -1.28
CA ARG A 61 -8.15 -9.45 -1.18
C ARG A 61 -6.86 -8.74 -0.88
N ASN A 62 -6.81 -7.46 -1.12
CA ASN A 62 -5.65 -6.66 -0.79
C ASN A 62 -6.08 -5.29 -0.33
N TYR A 63 -5.10 -4.50 0.07
CA TYR A 63 -5.33 -3.14 0.51
C TYR A 63 -4.39 -2.22 -0.24
N THR A 64 -4.92 -1.09 -0.68
CA THR A 64 -4.11 -0.05 -1.32
C THR A 64 -3.93 1.09 -0.33
N LEU A 65 -2.69 1.41 -0.03
CA LEU A 65 -2.32 2.44 0.90
C LEU A 65 -1.78 3.64 0.12
N PHE A 66 -2.25 4.82 0.47
CA PHE A 66 -1.80 6.09 -0.10
C PHE A 66 -1.20 6.95 1.00
N SER A 67 -0.03 7.52 0.74
CA SER A 67 0.58 8.45 1.69
C SER A 67 1.39 9.51 0.95
N VAL A 68 1.10 10.78 1.22
CA VAL A 68 1.92 11.87 0.71
C VAL A 68 3.05 12.11 1.69
N ILE A 69 4.29 12.01 1.22
CA ILE A 69 5.49 12.12 2.05
C ILE A 69 6.31 13.29 1.54
N ARG A 70 6.63 14.23 2.44
CA ARG A 70 7.32 15.47 2.08
C ARG A 70 8.79 15.24 1.74
N GLU A 71 9.48 14.45 2.55
CA GLU A 71 10.92 14.25 2.41
C GLU A 71 11.24 12.99 1.61
N ASP A 72 12.05 13.13 0.56
CA ASP A 72 12.42 12.00 -0.30
C ASP A 72 13.22 10.95 0.48
N SER A 73 14.04 11.37 1.43
CA SER A 73 14.79 10.43 2.27
C SER A 73 13.87 9.55 3.10
N LYS A 74 12.72 10.09 3.51
CA LYS A 74 11.73 9.32 4.25
C LYS A 74 11.05 8.28 3.35
N VAL A 75 10.84 8.63 2.10
CA VAL A 75 10.30 7.70 1.11
C VAL A 75 11.18 6.47 1.00
N ASP A 76 12.49 6.66 0.90
CA ASP A 76 13.43 5.55 0.80
C ASP A 76 13.35 4.63 2.02
N ARG A 77 13.26 5.22 3.20
CA ARG A 77 13.15 4.45 4.44
C ARG A 77 11.84 3.67 4.53
N VAL A 78 10.75 4.27 4.06
CA VAL A 78 9.46 3.60 4.03
C VAL A 78 9.48 2.42 3.07
N ILE A 79 10.07 2.58 1.90
CA ILE A 79 10.19 1.49 0.94
C ILE A 79 11.02 0.34 1.51
N ASP A 80 12.15 0.66 2.14
CA ASP A 80 12.99 -0.35 2.78
C ASP A 80 12.25 -1.08 3.89
N PHE A 81 11.48 -0.35 4.68
CA PHE A 81 10.65 -0.94 5.73
C PHE A 81 9.61 -1.90 5.13
N LEU A 82 8.93 -1.50 4.06
CA LEU A 82 7.94 -2.35 3.41
C LEU A 82 8.56 -3.62 2.85
N ARG A 83 9.77 -3.54 2.32
CA ARG A 83 10.50 -4.72 1.87
C ARG A 83 10.80 -5.70 3.01
N LYS A 84 11.10 -5.18 4.19
CA LYS A 84 11.35 -6.02 5.37
C LYS A 84 10.09 -6.70 5.87
N VAL A 85 8.98 -5.98 5.90
CA VAL A 85 7.73 -6.49 6.45
C VAL A 85 7.04 -7.45 5.48
N CYS A 86 6.96 -7.06 4.22
CA CYS A 86 6.22 -7.80 3.20
C CYS A 86 7.04 -8.87 2.50
N GLY A 87 8.35 -8.88 2.72
CA GLY A 87 9.25 -9.76 2.00
C GLY A 87 9.70 -9.12 0.68
N ASN A 88 10.24 -9.94 -0.21
CA ASN A 88 10.76 -9.44 -1.47
C ASN A 88 9.62 -8.97 -2.38
N LEU A 89 9.47 -7.66 -2.53
CA LEU A 89 8.43 -7.06 -3.37
C LEU A 89 8.62 -7.36 -4.85
N GLU A 90 9.76 -7.86 -5.24
CA GLU A 90 10.03 -8.29 -6.62
C GLU A 90 9.48 -9.67 -6.91
N ASP A 91 9.15 -10.44 -5.89
CA ASP A 91 8.49 -11.73 -6.07
C ASP A 91 7.02 -11.53 -6.44
N PRO A 92 6.50 -12.36 -7.35
CA PRO A 92 5.10 -12.26 -7.74
C PRO A 92 4.14 -12.36 -6.57
N ALA A 93 3.07 -11.60 -6.59
CA ALA A 93 1.98 -11.62 -5.62
C ALA A 93 2.35 -11.16 -4.20
N THR A 94 3.53 -10.62 -3.99
CA THR A 94 3.90 -10.07 -2.70
C THR A 94 3.28 -8.70 -2.47
N GLY A 95 3.19 -7.90 -3.53
CA GLY A 95 2.67 -6.56 -3.49
C GLY A 95 3.40 -5.68 -4.47
N ILE A 96 3.04 -4.41 -4.49
CA ILE A 96 3.73 -3.44 -5.33
C ILE A 96 3.78 -2.11 -4.61
N VAL A 97 4.91 -1.41 -4.73
CA VAL A 97 5.09 -0.08 -4.19
C VAL A 97 5.64 0.82 -5.28
N PHE A 98 5.03 1.97 -5.43
CA PHE A 98 5.53 2.96 -6.39
C PHE A 98 5.23 4.36 -5.89
N THR A 99 5.90 5.35 -6.48
CA THR A 99 5.70 6.75 -6.10
C THR A 99 5.48 7.60 -7.33
N VAL A 100 4.78 8.70 -7.12
CA VAL A 100 4.62 9.75 -8.14
C VAL A 100 4.92 11.10 -7.51
N PRO A 101 5.47 12.04 -8.27
CA PRO A 101 5.71 13.39 -7.74
C PRO A 101 4.40 14.08 -7.41
N VAL A 102 4.40 14.85 -6.31
CA VAL A 102 3.27 15.69 -5.93
C VAL A 102 3.71 17.13 -6.05
N THR A 103 3.03 17.89 -6.90
CA THR A 103 3.38 19.29 -7.13
C THR A 103 2.75 20.23 -6.12
N ARG A 104 1.63 19.85 -5.53
CA ARG A 104 0.92 20.67 -4.57
C ARG A 104 0.09 19.79 -3.66
N VAL A 105 0.07 20.13 -2.37
CA VAL A 105 -0.79 19.47 -1.39
C VAL A 105 -1.35 20.51 -0.43
N VAL A 106 -2.61 20.35 -0.08
CA VAL A 106 -3.28 21.19 0.90
C VAL A 106 -3.94 20.26 1.91
N GLY A 107 -3.74 20.53 3.19
CA GLY A 107 -4.35 19.73 4.25
C GLY A 107 -3.52 18.53 4.71
N LEU A 108 -2.23 18.53 4.38
CA LEU A 108 -1.36 17.44 4.83
C LEU A 108 -1.05 17.60 6.32
N SER A 109 -1.21 16.49 7.06
CA SER A 109 -0.84 16.47 8.49
C SER A 109 0.66 16.60 8.63
N PRO A 110 1.15 17.25 9.73
CA PRO A 110 2.58 17.34 9.97
C PRO A 110 3.20 15.96 10.15
N GLU A 111 4.40 15.78 9.59
CA GLU A 111 5.16 14.55 9.78
C GLU A 111 5.97 14.66 11.06
N LEU A 112 6.03 13.57 11.82
CA LEU A 112 6.82 13.52 13.04
C LEU A 112 8.30 13.51 12.68
N GLY A 113 9.10 14.22 13.48
CA GLY A 113 10.53 14.31 13.26
C GLY A 113 10.94 15.29 12.18
N THR A 114 9.97 15.96 11.54
CA THR A 114 10.25 16.99 10.55
C THR A 114 10.45 18.31 11.27
N GLN A 115 11.55 18.99 10.95
CA GLN A 115 11.78 20.34 11.47
C GLN A 115 11.17 21.34 10.52
N GLU A 116 10.26 22.12 11.03
CA GLU A 116 9.65 23.20 10.28
C GLU A 116 10.07 24.54 10.86
#